data_8f2720f10a46cd1cc16bf4b4be646868
#
_entry.id   8f2720f10a46cd1cc16bf4b4be646868
#
_cell.length_a   1.000
_cell.length_b   1.000
_cell.length_c   1.000
_cell.angle_alpha   90.00
_cell.angle_beta   90.00
_cell.angle_gamma   90.00
#
_symmetry.space_group_name_H-M   'P 1'
#
loop_
_entity.id
_entity.type
_entity.pdbx_description
1 polymer ?
#
loop_
_entity_poly.entity_id
_entity_poly.type
_entity_poly.pdbx_seq_one_letter_code
_entity_poly.pdbx_strand_id
1 'polypeptide(L)'
;KRAIKYSARQKLRSLLLFLTFTLLSTTILIALSSEKAVQQGTKQIKETVSASVRMEIDMNNQNNFGPAEDLGNGASGYTYNGDRITEKIINSIAELPNVVSYNAKIEDAYWGLPENFEPIPGMVNAPGLSIPYTAILDSSLDVKFLNGSYKLEEGRHINPNDSCTALISKELADRNNLSVGDKITFQEFETGKTECTFTIVGIYSGTEGTTKQ
;
A
#
# COMPACT_ATOMS: atom_id res chain seq x y z
N LYS A 1 46.99 -30.35 33.39
CA LYS A 1 47.39 -31.63 32.68
C LYS A 1 46.61 -32.86 33.14
N ARG A 2 46.26 -33.05 34.46
CA ARG A 2 45.50 -34.22 34.96
C ARG A 2 44.02 -34.22 34.51
N ALA A 3 43.35 -33.08 34.49
CA ALA A 3 41.95 -32.97 34.07
C ALA A 3 41.73 -33.35 32.59
N ILE A 4 42.65 -32.95 31.69
CA ILE A 4 42.60 -33.29 30.27
C ILE A 4 42.76 -34.78 30.04
N LYS A 5 43.68 -35.45 30.79
CA LYS A 5 43.88 -36.93 30.72
C LYS A 5 42.67 -37.72 31.24
N TYR A 6 41.96 -37.19 32.24
CA TYR A 6 40.76 -37.80 32.80
C TYR A 6 39.58 -37.69 31.80
N SER A 7 39.38 -36.53 31.19
CA SER A 7 38.40 -36.33 30.15
C SER A 7 38.61 -37.22 28.92
N ALA A 8 39.89 -37.45 28.53
CA ALA A 8 40.23 -38.31 27.41
C ALA A 8 39.95 -39.80 27.67
N ARG A 9 39.90 -40.25 28.92
CA ARG A 9 39.53 -41.63 29.30
C ARG A 9 38.03 -41.90 29.32
N GLN A 10 37.19 -40.86 29.44
CA GLN A 10 35.71 -40.97 29.44
C GLN A 10 35.12 -40.29 28.23
N LYS A 11 35.52 -40.69 27.04
CA LYS A 11 35.15 -40.07 25.76
C LYS A 11 33.64 -39.86 25.59
N LEU A 12 32.83 -40.82 25.98
CA LEU A 12 31.36 -40.72 25.84
C LEU A 12 30.76 -39.65 26.76
N ARG A 13 31.24 -39.55 28.03
CA ARG A 13 30.75 -38.51 28.96
C ARG A 13 31.18 -37.10 28.53
N SER A 14 32.42 -36.98 28.04
CA SER A 14 32.91 -35.70 27.51
C SER A 14 32.15 -35.27 26.25
N LEU A 15 31.81 -36.22 25.37
CA LEU A 15 31.00 -35.96 24.16
C LEU A 15 29.58 -35.51 24.54
N LEU A 16 28.95 -36.21 25.49
CA LEU A 16 27.60 -35.82 25.96
C LEU A 16 27.61 -34.44 26.60
N LEU A 17 28.58 -34.10 27.43
CA LEU A 17 28.73 -32.77 28.01
C LEU A 17 28.95 -31.70 26.93
N PHE A 18 29.77 -31.96 25.94
CA PHE A 18 30.00 -31.06 24.82
C PHE A 18 28.71 -30.82 24.03
N LEU A 19 27.95 -31.86 23.69
CA LEU A 19 26.66 -31.75 23.00
C LEU A 19 25.64 -30.98 23.80
N THR A 20 25.53 -31.23 25.11
CA THR A 20 24.57 -30.46 25.95
C THR A 20 24.95 -28.98 26.06
N PHE A 21 26.22 -28.64 26.19
CA PHE A 21 26.69 -27.26 26.20
C PHE A 21 26.46 -26.58 24.85
N THR A 22 26.73 -27.28 23.76
CA THR A 22 26.48 -26.73 22.41
C THR A 22 24.99 -26.47 22.19
N LEU A 23 24.13 -27.40 22.58
CA LEU A 23 22.68 -27.28 22.47
C LEU A 23 22.14 -26.09 23.32
N LEU A 24 22.62 -25.97 24.57
CA LEU A 24 22.29 -24.86 25.44
C LEU A 24 22.75 -23.50 24.86
N SER A 25 23.97 -23.44 24.36
CA SER A 25 24.50 -22.21 23.76
C SER A 25 23.74 -21.80 22.51
N THR A 26 23.37 -22.74 21.64
CA THR A 26 22.60 -22.46 20.44
C THR A 26 21.17 -21.98 20.76
N THR A 27 20.51 -22.60 21.75
CA THR A 27 19.17 -22.15 22.18
C THR A 27 19.19 -20.74 22.78
N ILE A 28 20.19 -20.40 23.56
CA ILE A 28 20.37 -19.04 24.12
C ILE A 28 20.60 -18.02 22.98
N LEU A 29 21.45 -18.35 22.01
CA LEU A 29 21.72 -17.46 20.86
C LEU A 29 20.46 -17.23 20.00
N ILE A 30 19.67 -18.28 19.77
CA ILE A 30 18.40 -18.17 19.05
C ILE A 30 17.41 -17.27 19.82
N ALA A 31 17.30 -17.47 21.12
CA ALA A 31 16.41 -16.65 21.97
C ALA A 31 16.79 -15.15 21.92
N LEU A 32 18.07 -14.83 22.09
CA LEU A 32 18.57 -13.45 22.03
C LEU A 32 18.41 -12.82 20.63
N SER A 33 18.60 -13.60 19.58
CA SER A 33 18.41 -13.13 18.21
C SER A 33 16.93 -12.84 17.92
N SER A 34 16.03 -13.71 18.40
CA SER A 34 14.59 -13.54 18.25
C SER A 34 14.09 -12.30 18.99
N GLU A 35 14.58 -12.07 20.22
CA GLU A 35 14.22 -10.87 21.00
C GLU A 35 14.62 -9.58 20.27
N LYS A 36 15.84 -9.50 19.75
CA LYS A 36 16.28 -8.34 18.97
C LYS A 36 15.47 -8.13 17.70
N ALA A 37 15.15 -9.20 16.98
CA ALA A 37 14.34 -9.13 15.77
C ALA A 37 12.91 -8.61 16.08
N VAL A 38 12.29 -9.09 17.16
CA VAL A 38 10.97 -8.62 17.59
C VAL A 38 11.01 -7.16 18.05
N GLN A 39 12.03 -6.76 18.82
CA GLN A 39 12.17 -5.37 19.25
C GLN A 39 12.37 -4.41 18.06
N GLN A 40 13.22 -4.78 17.09
CA GLN A 40 13.42 -3.99 15.87
C GLN A 40 12.15 -3.92 15.02
N GLY A 41 11.46 -5.03 14.82
CA GLY A 41 10.19 -5.07 14.10
C GLY A 41 9.11 -4.23 14.79
N THR A 42 8.99 -4.34 16.12
CA THR A 42 8.03 -3.53 16.90
C THR A 42 8.36 -2.03 16.85
N LYS A 43 9.65 -1.68 16.90
CA LYS A 43 10.09 -0.29 16.77
C LYS A 43 9.75 0.27 15.40
N GLN A 44 10.05 -0.48 14.35
CA GLN A 44 9.76 -0.10 12.96
C GLN A 44 8.24 0.05 12.72
N ILE A 45 7.44 -0.87 13.25
CA ILE A 45 5.97 -0.77 13.20
C ILE A 45 5.49 0.46 13.97
N LYS A 46 6.00 0.72 15.17
CA LYS A 46 5.65 1.91 15.96
C LYS A 46 6.03 3.21 15.26
N GLU A 47 7.18 3.28 14.65
CA GLU A 47 7.63 4.46 13.90
C GLU A 47 6.80 4.67 12.63
N THR A 48 6.33 3.60 12.00
CA THR A 48 5.55 3.67 10.76
C THR A 48 4.04 3.85 10.99
N VAL A 49 3.48 3.28 12.07
CA VAL A 49 2.02 3.18 12.26
C VAL A 49 1.51 4.01 13.44
N SER A 50 2.30 4.18 14.52
CA SER A 50 1.79 4.80 15.75
C SER A 50 1.67 6.32 15.71
N ALA A 51 2.14 6.96 14.65
CA ALA A 51 2.08 8.40 14.45
C ALA A 51 1.19 8.83 13.28
N SER A 52 0.48 7.91 12.63
CA SER A 52 -0.40 8.28 11.51
C SER A 52 -1.85 8.48 12.00
N VAL A 53 -2.41 9.63 11.68
CA VAL A 53 -3.81 9.94 11.88
C VAL A 53 -4.45 10.05 10.50
N ARG A 54 -5.53 9.33 10.27
CA ARG A 54 -6.31 9.41 9.04
C ARG A 54 -7.57 10.23 9.30
N MET A 55 -7.79 11.21 8.46
CA MET A 55 -9.06 11.94 8.39
C MET A 55 -9.90 11.33 7.27
N GLU A 56 -11.13 11.00 7.58
CA GLU A 56 -12.09 10.43 6.61
C GLU A 56 -13.41 11.18 6.71
N ILE A 57 -14.15 11.14 5.60
CA ILE A 57 -15.55 11.60 5.60
C ILE A 57 -16.39 10.58 6.37
N ASP A 58 -17.19 11.06 7.31
CA ASP A 58 -18.09 10.17 8.08
C ASP A 58 -19.31 9.79 7.22
N MET A 59 -19.15 8.68 6.51
CA MET A 59 -20.20 8.08 5.68
C MET A 59 -21.29 7.38 6.51
N ASN A 60 -21.12 7.21 7.82
CA ASN A 60 -22.11 6.57 8.68
C ASN A 60 -23.14 7.57 9.24
N ASN A 61 -22.83 8.87 9.19
CA ASN A 61 -23.74 9.90 9.66
C ASN A 61 -24.82 10.21 8.61
N GLN A 62 -26.01 9.65 8.81
CA GLN A 62 -27.13 9.82 7.88
C GLN A 62 -27.55 11.27 7.68
N ASN A 63 -27.26 12.18 8.61
CA ASN A 63 -27.54 13.61 8.47
C ASN A 63 -26.69 14.28 7.37
N ASN A 64 -25.60 13.63 6.96
CA ASN A 64 -24.74 14.12 5.89
C ASN A 64 -25.26 13.76 4.49
N PHE A 65 -26.40 13.08 4.39
CA PHE A 65 -26.96 12.68 3.11
C PHE A 65 -28.31 13.34 2.87
N GLY A 66 -28.54 13.69 1.61
CA GLY A 66 -29.83 14.14 1.12
C GLY A 66 -30.87 13.00 1.08
N PRO A 67 -32.10 13.28 0.67
CA PRO A 67 -33.10 12.26 0.43
C PRO A 67 -32.63 11.30 -0.67
N ALA A 68 -33.18 10.08 -0.65
CA ALA A 68 -32.93 9.12 -1.72
C ALA A 68 -33.43 9.68 -3.06
N GLU A 69 -32.58 9.66 -4.07
CA GLU A 69 -32.91 10.06 -5.44
C GLU A 69 -33.02 8.79 -6.29
N ASP A 70 -34.04 8.70 -7.14
CA ASP A 70 -34.22 7.61 -8.09
C ASP A 70 -33.23 7.81 -9.26
N LEU A 71 -32.27 6.91 -9.39
CA LEU A 71 -31.28 6.90 -10.48
C LEU A 71 -31.79 6.16 -11.72
N GLY A 72 -33.02 5.66 -11.71
CA GLY A 72 -33.59 4.81 -12.76
C GLY A 72 -33.24 3.33 -12.58
N ASN A 73 -33.92 2.47 -13.36
CA ASN A 73 -33.73 1.01 -13.33
C ASN A 73 -33.86 0.36 -11.93
N GLY A 74 -34.60 1.00 -11.01
CA GLY A 74 -34.77 0.53 -9.63
C GLY A 74 -33.58 0.77 -8.71
N ALA A 75 -32.60 1.53 -9.14
CA ALA A 75 -31.48 2.00 -8.32
C ALA A 75 -31.85 3.32 -7.64
N SER A 76 -31.43 3.49 -6.39
CA SER A 76 -31.51 4.74 -5.65
C SER A 76 -30.13 5.16 -5.14
N GLY A 77 -29.87 6.45 -5.18
CA GLY A 77 -28.65 7.04 -4.67
C GLY A 77 -28.92 8.12 -3.63
N TYR A 78 -27.89 8.53 -2.92
CA TYR A 78 -27.93 9.62 -1.95
C TYR A 78 -26.84 10.62 -2.27
N THR A 79 -27.20 11.89 -2.31
CA THR A 79 -26.22 12.96 -2.45
C THR A 79 -25.59 13.28 -1.10
N TYR A 80 -24.26 13.23 -1.00
CA TYR A 80 -23.54 13.63 0.20
C TYR A 80 -23.51 15.16 0.31
N ASN A 81 -24.08 15.69 1.38
CA ASN A 81 -24.20 17.13 1.68
C ASN A 81 -23.34 17.56 2.88
N GLY A 82 -22.58 16.63 3.47
CA GLY A 82 -21.70 16.94 4.60
C GLY A 82 -20.41 17.67 4.20
N ASP A 83 -19.60 17.97 5.18
CA ASP A 83 -18.32 18.62 4.98
C ASP A 83 -17.36 17.71 4.20
N ARG A 84 -16.71 18.29 3.19
CA ARG A 84 -15.70 17.60 2.38
C ARG A 84 -14.30 17.94 2.87
N ILE A 85 -13.37 17.02 2.74
CA ILE A 85 -11.95 17.30 2.96
C ILE A 85 -11.47 18.16 1.80
N THR A 86 -11.21 19.43 2.08
CA THR A 86 -10.77 20.42 1.10
C THR A 86 -9.26 20.62 1.18
N GLU A 87 -8.66 21.16 0.14
CA GLU A 87 -7.24 21.54 0.12
C GLU A 87 -6.87 22.47 1.30
N LYS A 88 -7.78 23.38 1.68
CA LYS A 88 -7.59 24.25 2.85
C LYS A 88 -7.43 23.45 4.14
N ILE A 89 -8.21 22.39 4.33
CA ILE A 89 -8.08 21.50 5.51
C ILE A 89 -6.78 20.73 5.46
N ILE A 90 -6.40 20.18 4.30
CA ILE A 90 -5.15 19.45 4.09
C ILE A 90 -3.97 20.37 4.44
N ASN A 91 -3.94 21.59 3.92
CA ASN A 91 -2.87 22.55 4.18
C ASN A 91 -2.81 22.95 5.66
N SER A 92 -3.96 23.14 6.32
CA SER A 92 -3.99 23.46 7.76
C SER A 92 -3.45 22.32 8.63
N ILE A 93 -3.62 21.06 8.22
CA ILE A 93 -3.03 19.90 8.90
C ILE A 93 -1.52 19.85 8.64
N ALA A 94 -1.09 20.10 7.40
CA ALA A 94 0.32 20.10 7.02
C ALA A 94 1.15 21.14 7.79
N GLU A 95 0.55 22.26 8.17
CA GLU A 95 1.17 23.33 8.93
C GLU A 95 1.27 23.05 10.45
N LEU A 96 0.69 21.98 10.96
CA LEU A 96 0.78 21.66 12.38
C LEU A 96 2.21 21.30 12.79
N PRO A 97 2.72 21.79 13.93
CA PRO A 97 4.15 21.72 14.28
C PRO A 97 4.70 20.31 14.50
N ASN A 98 3.83 19.31 14.66
CA ASN A 98 4.22 17.91 14.88
C ASN A 98 3.93 17.01 13.67
N VAL A 99 3.47 17.56 12.56
CA VAL A 99 3.27 16.81 11.30
C VAL A 99 4.58 16.79 10.55
N VAL A 100 5.18 15.62 10.44
CA VAL A 100 6.46 15.40 9.74
C VAL A 100 6.22 15.18 8.25
N SER A 101 5.14 14.48 7.91
CA SER A 101 4.72 14.23 6.52
C SER A 101 3.22 14.03 6.48
N TYR A 102 2.63 14.30 5.34
CA TYR A 102 1.21 14.04 5.10
C TYR A 102 1.01 13.50 3.68
N ASN A 103 -0.09 12.81 3.50
CA ASN A 103 -0.51 12.33 2.20
C ASN A 103 -2.01 12.59 2.04
N ALA A 104 -2.44 12.81 0.82
CA ALA A 104 -3.85 12.91 0.47
C ALA A 104 -4.14 11.94 -0.67
N LYS A 105 -5.27 11.23 -0.58
CA LYS A 105 -5.70 10.33 -1.64
C LYS A 105 -7.21 10.36 -1.85
N ILE A 106 -7.60 10.08 -3.08
CA ILE A 106 -8.98 9.83 -3.48
C ILE A 106 -9.03 8.39 -3.95
N GLU A 107 -9.80 7.57 -3.27
CA GLU A 107 -10.05 6.16 -3.63
C GLU A 107 -11.38 6.04 -4.36
N ASP A 108 -11.60 4.89 -4.99
CA ASP A 108 -12.85 4.57 -5.69
C ASP A 108 -13.25 5.56 -6.80
N ALA A 109 -12.26 6.16 -7.44
CA ALA A 109 -12.45 6.95 -8.63
C ALA A 109 -12.27 6.07 -9.89
N TYR A 110 -12.91 6.46 -10.99
CA TYR A 110 -12.96 5.66 -12.20
C TYR A 110 -12.68 6.52 -13.44
N TRP A 111 -11.85 5.99 -14.34
CA TRP A 111 -11.67 6.51 -15.70
C TRP A 111 -12.35 5.59 -16.70
N GLY A 112 -12.81 6.13 -17.81
CA GLY A 112 -13.22 5.33 -18.97
C GLY A 112 -12.03 4.53 -19.50
N LEU A 113 -12.30 3.28 -19.91
CA LEU A 113 -11.27 2.41 -20.46
C LEU A 113 -10.80 2.96 -21.83
N PRO A 114 -9.48 3.19 -22.02
CA PRO A 114 -8.98 3.61 -23.31
C PRO A 114 -9.24 2.56 -24.41
N GLU A 115 -9.36 3.03 -25.65
CA GLU A 115 -9.48 2.12 -26.79
C GLU A 115 -8.23 1.23 -26.91
N ASN A 116 -8.44 -0.06 -27.13
CA ASN A 116 -7.37 -1.08 -27.20
C ASN A 116 -6.55 -1.28 -25.92
N PHE A 117 -7.07 -0.85 -24.76
CA PHE A 117 -6.43 -1.07 -23.48
C PHE A 117 -6.94 -2.37 -22.83
N GLU A 118 -6.02 -3.24 -22.45
CA GLU A 118 -6.34 -4.52 -21.80
C GLU A 118 -6.30 -4.41 -20.29
N PRO A 119 -7.46 -4.39 -19.61
CA PRO A 119 -7.51 -4.26 -18.15
C PRO A 119 -7.13 -5.58 -17.47
N ILE A 120 -6.81 -5.50 -16.17
CA ILE A 120 -6.63 -6.68 -15.35
C ILE A 120 -8.01 -7.33 -15.14
N PRO A 121 -8.16 -8.66 -15.35
CA PRO A 121 -9.43 -9.36 -15.15
C PRO A 121 -9.96 -9.19 -13.73
N GLY A 122 -11.24 -8.83 -13.61
CA GLY A 122 -11.91 -8.59 -12.34
C GLY A 122 -11.72 -7.19 -11.74
N MET A 123 -10.89 -6.33 -12.34
CA MET A 123 -10.71 -4.94 -11.92
C MET A 123 -11.52 -3.94 -12.75
N VAL A 124 -12.36 -4.42 -13.61
CA VAL A 124 -13.21 -3.57 -14.47
C VAL A 124 -14.63 -3.56 -13.93
N ASN A 125 -15.19 -2.38 -13.70
CA ASN A 125 -16.60 -2.27 -13.32
C ASN A 125 -17.53 -2.44 -14.52
N ALA A 126 -18.69 -3.00 -14.22
CA ALA A 126 -19.71 -3.34 -15.21
C ALA A 126 -20.11 -2.12 -16.10
N PRO A 127 -20.33 -2.36 -17.35
CA PRO A 127 -20.09 -3.47 -18.25
C PRO A 127 -18.77 -3.38 -19.04
N GLY A 128 -17.64 -3.27 -18.37
CA GLY A 128 -16.32 -3.27 -19.02
C GLY A 128 -15.85 -1.92 -19.54
N LEU A 129 -16.41 -0.82 -19.05
CA LEU A 129 -16.16 0.52 -19.59
C LEU A 129 -15.28 1.42 -18.71
N SER A 130 -14.96 1.00 -17.46
CA SER A 130 -14.17 1.82 -16.55
C SER A 130 -13.12 1.05 -15.79
N ILE A 131 -12.01 1.72 -15.52
CA ILE A 131 -10.90 1.21 -14.72
C ILE A 131 -10.80 2.03 -13.42
N PRO A 132 -10.70 1.38 -12.24
CA PRO A 132 -10.50 2.08 -10.99
C PRO A 132 -9.11 2.68 -10.90
N TYR A 133 -9.01 3.83 -10.27
CA TYR A 133 -7.73 4.44 -9.94
C TYR A 133 -7.78 5.09 -8.55
N THR A 134 -6.60 5.28 -7.98
CA THR A 134 -6.41 6.07 -6.77
C THR A 134 -5.60 7.31 -7.13
N ALA A 135 -6.16 8.50 -6.93
CA ALA A 135 -5.37 9.72 -6.98
C ALA A 135 -4.64 9.88 -5.65
N ILE A 136 -3.34 10.13 -5.71
CA ILE A 136 -2.48 10.19 -4.52
C ILE A 136 -1.44 11.29 -4.66
N LEU A 137 -1.19 12.01 -3.58
CA LEU A 137 -0.21 13.09 -3.55
C LEU A 137 1.23 12.58 -3.54
N ASP A 138 1.50 11.58 -2.70
CA ASP A 138 2.82 10.93 -2.58
C ASP A 138 2.64 9.41 -2.44
N SER A 139 3.00 8.68 -3.48
CA SER A 139 2.84 7.22 -3.47
C SER A 139 3.82 6.51 -2.54
N SER A 140 4.94 7.13 -2.17
CA SER A 140 5.89 6.54 -1.21
C SER A 140 5.32 6.46 0.21
N LEU A 141 4.34 7.30 0.52
CA LEU A 141 3.62 7.34 1.79
C LEU A 141 2.34 6.50 1.80
N ASP A 142 2.03 5.78 0.72
CA ASP A 142 0.92 4.84 0.73
C ASP A 142 1.23 3.64 1.63
N VAL A 143 0.24 3.26 2.44
CA VAL A 143 0.38 2.16 3.41
C VAL A 143 0.80 0.84 2.76
N LYS A 144 0.41 0.59 1.50
CA LYS A 144 0.77 -0.62 0.77
C LYS A 144 2.26 -0.66 0.40
N PHE A 145 2.86 0.48 0.12
CA PHE A 145 4.31 0.59 -0.06
C PHE A 145 5.06 0.56 1.27
N LEU A 146 4.57 1.28 2.29
CA LEU A 146 5.20 1.33 3.60
C LEU A 146 5.24 -0.04 4.30
N ASN A 147 4.20 -0.85 4.15
CA ASN A 147 4.13 -2.19 4.74
C ASN A 147 4.74 -3.29 3.87
N GLY A 148 5.23 -2.94 2.67
CA GLY A 148 5.87 -3.88 1.74
C GLY A 148 4.90 -4.76 0.94
N SER A 149 3.58 -4.50 0.99
CA SER A 149 2.60 -5.19 0.11
C SER A 149 2.82 -4.83 -1.35
N TYR A 150 3.23 -3.60 -1.60
CA TYR A 150 3.68 -3.12 -2.91
C TYR A 150 5.17 -2.83 -2.90
N LYS A 151 5.83 -3.09 -4.01
CA LYS A 151 7.24 -2.83 -4.23
C LYS A 151 7.42 -2.12 -5.56
N LEU A 152 8.09 -0.98 -5.55
CA LEU A 152 8.50 -0.30 -6.77
C LEU A 152 9.56 -1.16 -7.49
N GLU A 153 9.28 -1.54 -8.74
CA GLU A 153 10.18 -2.35 -9.57
C GLU A 153 10.99 -1.48 -10.53
N GLU A 154 10.35 -0.48 -11.11
CA GLU A 154 10.99 0.42 -12.09
C GLU A 154 10.55 1.86 -11.88
N GLY A 155 11.40 2.80 -12.26
CA GLY A 155 11.11 4.23 -12.20
C GLY A 155 11.14 4.80 -10.80
N ARG A 156 10.17 5.64 -10.47
CA ARG A 156 10.08 6.36 -9.19
C ARG A 156 8.65 6.48 -8.68
N HIS A 157 8.52 6.81 -7.42
CA HIS A 157 7.25 7.19 -6.82
C HIS A 157 6.70 8.52 -7.39
N ILE A 158 5.37 8.67 -7.33
CA ILE A 158 4.69 9.95 -7.50
C ILE A 158 5.05 10.82 -6.30
N ASN A 159 5.29 12.10 -6.53
CA ASN A 159 5.58 13.08 -5.49
C ASN A 159 4.67 14.32 -5.63
N PRO A 160 4.57 15.16 -4.57
CA PRO A 160 3.63 16.29 -4.54
C PRO A 160 3.81 17.35 -5.66
N ASN A 161 4.95 17.37 -6.34
CA ASN A 161 5.20 18.31 -7.43
C ASN A 161 4.85 17.74 -8.81
N ASP A 162 4.43 16.48 -8.87
CA ASP A 162 4.04 15.84 -10.12
C ASP A 162 2.64 16.29 -10.56
N SER A 163 2.47 16.33 -11.87
CA SER A 163 1.19 16.57 -12.51
C SER A 163 0.99 15.59 -13.66
N CYS A 164 -0.19 15.03 -13.79
CA CYS A 164 -0.52 14.05 -14.83
C CYS A 164 0.51 12.91 -14.93
N THR A 165 0.87 12.32 -13.79
CA THR A 165 1.75 11.16 -13.70
C THR A 165 1.00 9.95 -13.18
N ALA A 166 1.43 8.75 -13.58
CA ALA A 166 0.83 7.50 -13.15
C ALA A 166 1.89 6.52 -12.65
N LEU A 167 1.49 5.75 -11.62
CA LEU A 167 2.18 4.56 -11.17
C LEU A 167 1.27 3.38 -11.49
N ILE A 168 1.75 2.41 -12.26
CA ILE A 168 0.95 1.27 -12.71
C ILE A 168 1.50 -0.05 -12.18
N SER A 169 0.62 -1.03 -12.04
CA SER A 169 1.07 -2.37 -11.67
C SER A 169 1.83 -3.03 -12.82
N LYS A 170 2.79 -3.89 -12.47
CA LYS A 170 3.54 -4.66 -13.45
C LYS A 170 2.63 -5.51 -14.34
N GLU A 171 1.57 -6.09 -13.76
CA GLU A 171 0.61 -6.87 -14.55
C GLU A 171 -0.08 -6.02 -15.63
N LEU A 172 -0.49 -4.78 -15.29
CA LEU A 172 -1.10 -3.87 -16.23
C LEU A 172 -0.11 -3.42 -17.30
N ALA A 173 1.14 -3.15 -16.90
CA ALA A 173 2.23 -2.79 -17.81
C ALA A 173 2.51 -3.92 -18.83
N ASP A 174 2.66 -5.15 -18.34
CA ASP A 174 2.95 -6.32 -19.17
C ASP A 174 1.81 -6.60 -20.18
N ARG A 175 0.54 -6.45 -19.77
CA ARG A 175 -0.62 -6.67 -20.65
C ARG A 175 -0.70 -5.67 -21.81
N ASN A 176 -0.30 -4.44 -21.56
CA ASN A 176 -0.42 -3.35 -22.53
C ASN A 176 0.92 -2.97 -23.18
N ASN A 177 2.00 -3.72 -22.93
CA ASN A 177 3.37 -3.44 -23.40
C ASN A 177 3.83 -2.02 -23.04
N LEU A 178 3.53 -1.56 -21.81
CA LEU A 178 3.85 -0.24 -21.32
C LEU A 178 5.12 -0.24 -20.49
N SER A 179 5.86 0.85 -20.59
CA SER A 179 7.12 1.09 -19.89
C SER A 179 7.12 2.46 -19.20
N VAL A 180 8.07 2.67 -18.28
CA VAL A 180 8.28 4.01 -17.69
C VAL A 180 8.61 5.01 -18.79
N GLY A 181 7.91 6.14 -18.80
CA GLY A 181 7.98 7.19 -19.80
C GLY A 181 6.87 7.16 -20.84
N ASP A 182 6.16 6.04 -21.00
CA ASP A 182 5.02 5.95 -21.90
C ASP A 182 3.83 6.77 -21.38
N LYS A 183 2.89 7.06 -22.25
CA LYS A 183 1.71 7.85 -21.97
C LYS A 183 0.44 7.06 -22.15
N ILE A 184 -0.50 7.24 -21.24
CA ILE A 184 -1.84 6.67 -21.32
C ILE A 184 -2.84 7.83 -21.30
N THR A 185 -3.76 7.85 -22.25
CA THR A 185 -4.85 8.85 -22.27
C THR A 185 -6.15 8.17 -21.87
N PHE A 186 -6.73 8.65 -20.80
CA PHE A 186 -8.02 8.21 -20.31
C PHE A 186 -9.08 9.27 -20.61
N GLN A 187 -10.32 8.82 -20.76
CA GLN A 187 -11.49 9.69 -20.88
C GLN A 187 -12.29 9.65 -19.57
N GLU A 188 -12.95 10.75 -19.27
CA GLU A 188 -13.89 10.79 -18.15
C GLU A 188 -15.01 9.77 -18.38
N PHE A 189 -15.28 8.96 -17.36
CA PHE A 189 -16.22 7.85 -17.47
C PHE A 189 -17.66 8.29 -17.75
N GLU A 190 -18.10 9.36 -17.10
CA GLU A 190 -19.52 9.80 -17.20
C GLU A 190 -19.84 10.51 -18.51
N THR A 191 -19.00 11.42 -18.95
CA THR A 191 -19.29 12.29 -20.10
C THR A 191 -18.49 11.97 -21.34
N GLY A 192 -17.34 11.30 -21.20
CA GLY A 192 -16.38 11.04 -22.27
C GLY A 192 -15.78 12.31 -22.90
N LYS A 193 -16.02 13.47 -22.32
CA LYS A 193 -15.64 14.77 -22.90
C LYS A 193 -14.28 15.26 -22.44
N THR A 194 -13.87 14.83 -21.25
CA THR A 194 -12.59 15.24 -20.67
C THR A 194 -11.57 14.14 -20.89
N GLU A 195 -10.47 14.47 -21.55
CA GLU A 195 -9.33 13.57 -21.71
C GLU A 195 -8.20 13.98 -20.77
N CYS A 196 -7.57 13.02 -20.12
CA CYS A 196 -6.38 13.25 -19.33
C CYS A 196 -5.29 12.28 -19.71
N THR A 197 -4.12 12.82 -20.10
CA THR A 197 -2.95 12.03 -20.49
C THR A 197 -1.97 11.97 -19.32
N PHE A 198 -1.70 10.77 -18.85
CA PHE A 198 -0.74 10.51 -17.78
C PHE A 198 0.55 9.95 -18.35
N THR A 199 1.68 10.42 -17.81
CA THR A 199 3.00 9.80 -18.09
C THR A 199 3.28 8.77 -16.99
N ILE A 200 3.65 7.56 -17.38
CA ILE A 200 4.06 6.49 -16.45
C ILE A 200 5.41 6.86 -15.85
N VAL A 201 5.46 7.08 -14.54
CA VAL A 201 6.69 7.42 -13.83
C VAL A 201 7.27 6.24 -13.06
N GLY A 202 6.49 5.18 -12.85
CA GLY A 202 6.97 3.97 -12.22
C GLY A 202 6.03 2.79 -12.40
N ILE A 203 6.61 1.62 -12.18
CA ILE A 203 5.93 0.32 -12.25
C ILE A 203 6.15 -0.39 -10.93
N TYR A 204 5.09 -0.92 -10.34
CA TYR A 204 5.14 -1.62 -9.07
C TYR A 204 4.61 -3.05 -9.18
N SER A 205 5.12 -3.93 -8.32
CA SER A 205 4.57 -5.26 -8.09
C SER A 205 3.90 -5.34 -6.72
N GLY A 206 3.07 -6.33 -6.56
CA GLY A 206 2.38 -6.63 -5.31
C GLY A 206 0.96 -7.12 -5.57
N THR A 207 0.45 -7.90 -4.64
CA THR A 207 -0.94 -8.36 -4.69
C THR A 207 -1.80 -7.43 -3.87
N GLU A 208 -2.85 -6.89 -4.47
CA GLU A 208 -3.98 -6.46 -3.66
C GLU A 208 -4.45 -7.69 -2.89
N GLY A 209 -4.40 -7.62 -1.57
CA GLY A 209 -4.95 -8.67 -0.74
C GLY A 209 -6.42 -8.82 -1.12
N THR A 210 -6.72 -9.75 -2.02
CA THR A 210 -8.07 -10.20 -2.24
C THR A 210 -8.52 -10.83 -0.94
N THR A 211 -9.19 -10.04 -0.11
CA THR A 211 -9.99 -10.58 0.98
C THR A 211 -11.06 -11.43 0.29
N LYS A 212 -10.77 -12.72 0.12
CA LYS A 212 -11.81 -13.68 -0.22
C LYS A 212 -12.78 -13.65 0.95
N GLN A 213 -13.93 -12.99 0.76
CA GLN A 213 -15.13 -13.23 1.56
C GLN A 213 -15.69 -14.60 1.23
#